data_1e0c671fae2d336605526ace1f1f03f7
#
_entry.id   1e0c671fae2d336605526ace1f1f03f7
#
_cell.length_a   1.000
_cell.length_b   1.000
_cell.length_c   1.000
_cell.angle_alpha   90.00
_cell.angle_beta   90.00
_cell.angle_gamma   90.00
#
_symmetry.space_group_name_H-M   'P 1'
#
loop_
_entity.id
_entity.type
_entity.pdbx_description
1 polymer ?
#
loop_
_entity_poly.entity_id
_entity_poly.type
_entity_poly.pdbx_seq_one_letter_code
_entity_poly.pdbx_strand_id
1 'polypeptide(L)'
;VGLDDLFAGIDRAQLTRALAEQGIDAGRKFLEESARSDPERAAKFAALRERLRRQALRRVQRLTGEYDRRADELETVGRSEQARLDAELRALDDRLRKARNLDLSKIVDSGLLEDVSSALLLPDSSWLRPAPRPSLWDRIRAFFARIVAFFRRLLRRPARSPAPAASKGRSLTFAIPMEGGRSLGASELGDALARMSSGQREELRGNLTKSLEAKERDVRKTAEEKRRDAERQRKALEEERAEARRRAERDVDARVRDAEQKRVDRELKERGLIAERGGQLQVTYGLVERFARLLLEDETRELATDPRMSFKGAASTGVYEKARLQRADEIAHLDLPSSLLAARMQGSRHIEESTSYVYREITSDRVHVVLAFDKSGSMAENNKLDAAKKALLALYVAIRRRHPDATIDVVAFENEVRVLDLLELWECTPGAFTNTAEALRTAHLLLQSSRASRREFFLITDGLPEAYTDEDGRVRAGQLDRAMEHALARADELATVKPLKASILLLRSEHPEYEVAARKLAERLQGELVITDPQHLGVELLIRWVGGTETIRRAPASAQVPIVRPPPGTPKARKRKADRRMGG
;
A
#
# COMPACT_ATOMS: atom_id res chain seq x y z
N VAL A 1 15.95 -5.24 18.14
CA VAL A 1 16.56 -4.30 17.19
C VAL A 1 15.39 -3.51 16.60
N GLY A 2 15.26 -2.24 17.00
CA GLY A 2 14.27 -1.32 16.49
C GLY A 2 14.48 -1.13 14.99
N LEU A 3 13.39 -1.09 14.23
CA LEU A 3 13.42 -0.92 12.77
C LEU A 3 13.68 0.54 12.33
N ASP A 4 13.70 1.47 13.29
CA ASP A 4 14.08 2.88 13.08
C ASP A 4 15.47 3.03 12.49
N ASP A 5 16.26 1.96 12.49
CA ASP A 5 17.65 1.90 12.07
C ASP A 5 17.86 1.45 10.60
N LEU A 6 16.85 0.93 9.90
CA LEU A 6 16.99 0.50 8.49
C LEU A 6 17.27 1.68 7.55
N PHE A 7 16.75 2.85 7.91
CA PHE A 7 16.91 4.10 7.15
C PHE A 7 17.98 5.05 7.73
N ALA A 8 18.68 4.63 8.79
CA ALA A 8 19.77 5.43 9.34
C ALA A 8 20.90 5.54 8.32
N GLY A 9 21.35 6.77 8.03
CA GLY A 9 22.43 7.04 7.08
C GLY A 9 22.09 6.86 5.61
N ILE A 10 20.82 6.66 5.24
CA ILE A 10 20.40 6.68 3.83
C ILE A 10 20.44 8.13 3.32
N ASP A 11 20.94 8.32 2.12
CA ASP A 11 20.83 9.59 1.42
C ASP A 11 19.37 9.93 1.15
N ARG A 12 18.82 10.80 2.01
CA ARG A 12 17.41 11.21 1.94
C ARG A 12 17.08 11.97 0.66
N ALA A 13 18.07 12.68 0.09
CA ALA A 13 17.86 13.41 -1.15
C ALA A 13 17.69 12.43 -2.32
N GLN A 14 18.58 11.44 -2.42
CA GLN A 14 18.47 10.41 -3.46
C GLN A 14 17.19 9.56 -3.32
N LEU A 15 16.82 9.19 -2.11
CA LEU A 15 15.55 8.49 -1.87
C LEU A 15 14.34 9.35 -2.29
N THR A 16 14.34 10.65 -1.94
CA THR A 16 13.27 11.57 -2.31
C THR A 16 13.16 11.69 -3.84
N ARG A 17 14.29 11.81 -4.54
CA ARG A 17 14.33 11.84 -6.01
C ARG A 17 13.83 10.54 -6.62
N ALA A 18 14.30 9.38 -6.15
CA ALA A 18 13.85 8.08 -6.66
C ALA A 18 12.33 7.89 -6.51
N LEU A 19 11.77 8.26 -5.36
CA LEU A 19 10.33 8.17 -5.09
C LEU A 19 9.51 9.15 -5.95
N ALA A 20 10.00 10.39 -6.11
CA ALA A 20 9.27 11.40 -6.85
C ALA A 20 9.35 11.19 -8.37
N GLU A 21 10.54 10.95 -8.91
CA GLU A 21 10.77 10.89 -10.36
C GLU A 21 10.43 9.53 -10.98
N GLN A 22 10.71 8.44 -10.26
CA GLN A 22 10.61 7.09 -10.80
C GLN A 22 9.54 6.24 -10.11
N GLY A 23 8.89 6.81 -9.10
CA GLY A 23 7.79 6.18 -8.39
C GLY A 23 8.21 5.28 -7.22
N ILE A 24 7.20 4.67 -6.58
CA ILE A 24 7.38 3.93 -5.32
C ILE A 24 8.29 2.71 -5.49
N ASP A 25 8.21 2.01 -6.61
CA ASP A 25 9.03 0.82 -6.87
C ASP A 25 10.52 1.17 -7.02
N ALA A 26 10.83 2.30 -7.62
CA ALA A 26 12.20 2.80 -7.69
C ALA A 26 12.74 3.20 -6.32
N GLY A 27 11.92 3.83 -5.49
CA GLY A 27 12.28 4.11 -4.10
C GLY A 27 12.56 2.84 -3.29
N ARG A 28 11.76 1.78 -3.47
CA ARG A 28 12.01 0.46 -2.87
C ARG A 28 13.32 -0.14 -3.34
N LYS A 29 13.55 -0.12 -4.66
CA LYS A 29 14.80 -0.63 -5.26
C LYS A 29 16.02 0.14 -4.76
N PHE A 30 15.95 1.46 -4.68
CA PHE A 30 17.00 2.30 -4.09
C PHE A 30 17.32 1.90 -2.65
N LEU A 31 16.29 1.63 -1.83
CA LEU A 31 16.47 1.16 -0.45
C LEU A 31 17.16 -0.20 -0.39
N GLU A 32 16.81 -1.13 -1.26
CA GLU A 32 17.47 -2.44 -1.36
C GLU A 32 18.93 -2.33 -1.80
N GLU A 33 19.22 -1.51 -2.80
CA GLU A 33 20.58 -1.26 -3.30
C GLU A 33 21.45 -0.55 -2.24
N SER A 34 20.90 0.46 -1.59
CA SER A 34 21.56 1.15 -0.47
C SER A 34 21.83 0.21 0.71
N ALA A 35 20.95 -0.77 0.95
CA ALA A 35 21.15 -1.79 1.96
C ALA A 35 22.29 -2.76 1.59
N ARG A 36 22.51 -3.03 0.30
CA ARG A 36 23.62 -3.89 -0.16
C ARG A 36 24.97 -3.21 -0.09
N SER A 37 25.02 -1.90 -0.28
CA SER A 37 26.28 -1.12 -0.28
C SER A 37 26.86 -0.89 1.11
N ASP A 38 26.04 -1.03 2.16
CA ASP A 38 26.47 -0.85 3.56
C ASP A 38 26.37 -2.20 4.30
N PRO A 39 27.49 -2.77 4.76
CA PRO A 39 27.51 -4.09 5.40
C PRO A 39 26.64 -4.18 6.67
N GLU A 40 26.52 -3.09 7.43
CA GLU A 40 25.68 -3.07 8.64
C GLU A 40 24.19 -3.14 8.27
N ARG A 41 23.76 -2.39 7.27
CA ARG A 41 22.39 -2.43 6.75
C ARG A 41 22.08 -3.77 6.08
N ALA A 42 23.01 -4.29 5.28
CA ALA A 42 22.88 -5.61 4.68
C ALA A 42 22.62 -6.68 5.75
N ALA A 43 23.36 -6.64 6.87
CA ALA A 43 23.16 -7.54 8.00
C ALA A 43 21.77 -7.36 8.65
N LYS A 44 21.28 -6.12 8.81
CA LYS A 44 19.95 -5.83 9.37
C LYS A 44 18.82 -6.36 8.46
N PHE A 45 18.93 -6.16 7.14
CA PHE A 45 17.98 -6.71 6.16
C PHE A 45 18.03 -8.24 6.13
N ALA A 46 19.22 -8.84 6.16
CA ALA A 46 19.39 -10.29 6.25
C ALA A 46 18.75 -10.86 7.52
N ALA A 47 18.95 -10.22 8.67
CA ALA A 47 18.31 -10.61 9.92
C ALA A 47 16.76 -10.50 9.87
N LEU A 48 16.25 -9.46 9.22
CA LEU A 48 14.79 -9.31 8.99
C LEU A 48 14.25 -10.44 8.11
N ARG A 49 14.90 -10.71 6.97
CA ARG A 49 14.53 -11.81 6.05
C ARG A 49 14.55 -13.15 6.78
N GLU A 50 15.59 -13.43 7.55
CA GLU A 50 15.70 -14.66 8.29
C GLU A 50 14.58 -14.80 9.35
N ARG A 51 14.24 -13.72 10.05
CA ARG A 51 13.11 -13.69 10.99
C ARG A 51 11.78 -13.99 10.30
N LEU A 52 11.51 -13.35 9.16
CA LEU A 52 10.30 -13.54 8.36
C LEU A 52 10.25 -14.99 7.81
N ARG A 53 11.39 -15.52 7.34
CA ARG A 53 11.51 -16.89 6.87
C ARG A 53 11.22 -17.89 7.97
N ARG A 54 11.75 -17.69 9.17
CA ARG A 54 11.44 -18.55 10.35
C ARG A 54 9.95 -18.51 10.72
N GLN A 55 9.31 -17.34 10.62
CA GLN A 55 7.87 -17.24 10.85
C GLN A 55 7.06 -18.00 9.79
N ALA A 56 7.42 -17.87 8.52
CA ALA A 56 6.78 -18.60 7.43
C ALA A 56 6.98 -20.12 7.57
N LEU A 57 8.18 -20.59 7.89
CA LEU A 57 8.49 -22.00 8.12
C LEU A 57 7.73 -22.59 9.32
N ARG A 58 7.58 -21.86 10.43
CA ARG A 58 6.72 -22.28 11.54
C ARG A 58 5.27 -22.50 11.12
N ARG A 59 4.78 -21.73 10.16
CA ARG A 59 3.43 -21.90 9.61
C ARG A 59 3.34 -23.18 8.78
N VAL A 60 4.36 -23.47 7.98
CA VAL A 60 4.46 -24.74 7.24
C VAL A 60 4.49 -25.93 8.20
N GLN A 61 5.28 -25.86 9.27
CA GLN A 61 5.34 -26.91 10.31
C GLN A 61 3.99 -27.15 11.00
N ARG A 62 3.20 -26.10 11.25
CA ARG A 62 1.85 -26.26 11.81
C ARG A 62 0.92 -26.98 10.85
N LEU A 63 0.95 -26.63 9.56
CA LEU A 63 0.16 -27.30 8.52
C LEU A 63 0.53 -28.79 8.40
N THR A 64 1.83 -29.12 8.35
CA THR A 64 2.28 -30.52 8.30
C THR A 64 1.92 -31.29 9.56
N GLY A 65 1.95 -30.67 10.75
CA GLY A 65 1.53 -31.27 12.01
C GLY A 65 0.04 -31.63 12.08
N GLU A 66 -0.82 -30.96 11.32
CA GLU A 66 -2.23 -31.36 11.20
C GLU A 66 -2.39 -32.67 10.40
N TYR A 67 -1.59 -32.86 9.35
CA TYR A 67 -1.55 -34.11 8.61
C TYR A 67 -0.99 -35.28 9.46
N ASP A 68 0.03 -35.02 10.28
CA ASP A 68 0.58 -36.03 11.21
C ASP A 68 -0.49 -36.51 12.19
N ARG A 69 -1.27 -35.59 12.78
CA ARG A 69 -2.37 -35.97 13.69
C ARG A 69 -3.45 -36.80 12.98
N ARG A 70 -3.82 -36.45 11.74
CA ARG A 70 -4.78 -37.24 10.96
C ARG A 70 -4.25 -38.62 10.62
N ALA A 71 -2.94 -38.77 10.36
CA ALA A 71 -2.30 -40.05 10.13
C ALA A 71 -2.34 -40.93 11.39
N ASP A 72 -2.02 -40.36 12.55
CA ASP A 72 -2.10 -41.05 13.83
C ASP A 72 -3.53 -41.48 14.18
N GLU A 73 -4.53 -40.62 13.90
CA GLU A 73 -5.94 -40.96 14.08
C GLU A 73 -6.37 -42.15 13.19
N LEU A 74 -6.00 -42.12 11.91
CA LEU A 74 -6.29 -43.22 10.99
C LEU A 74 -5.61 -44.51 11.40
N GLU A 75 -4.36 -44.44 11.87
CA GLU A 75 -3.63 -45.62 12.34
C GLU A 75 -4.25 -46.21 13.60
N THR A 76 -4.67 -45.38 14.54
CA THR A 76 -5.34 -45.86 15.78
C THR A 76 -6.69 -46.52 15.49
N VAL A 77 -7.50 -45.91 14.58
CA VAL A 77 -8.76 -46.49 14.13
C VAL A 77 -8.51 -47.80 13.37
N GLY A 78 -7.55 -47.82 12.46
CA GLY A 78 -7.19 -49.02 11.71
C GLY A 78 -6.74 -50.17 12.57
N ARG A 79 -5.87 -49.92 13.59
CA ARG A 79 -5.46 -50.93 14.56
C ARG A 79 -6.61 -51.48 15.39
N SER A 80 -7.52 -50.62 15.83
CA SER A 80 -8.69 -51.01 16.60
C SER A 80 -9.66 -51.90 15.83
N GLU A 81 -9.91 -51.55 14.54
CA GLU A 81 -10.75 -52.37 13.66
C GLU A 81 -10.09 -53.72 13.32
N GLN A 82 -8.78 -53.74 13.09
CA GLN A 82 -8.04 -54.94 12.83
C GLN A 82 -8.05 -55.88 14.05
N ALA A 83 -7.81 -55.34 15.24
CA ALA A 83 -7.88 -56.11 16.48
C ALA A 83 -9.27 -56.75 16.69
N ARG A 84 -10.34 -56.02 16.31
CA ARG A 84 -11.72 -56.55 16.38
C ARG A 84 -11.93 -57.71 15.40
N LEU A 85 -11.50 -57.58 14.17
CA LEU A 85 -11.62 -58.61 13.12
C LEU A 85 -10.77 -59.86 13.48
N ASP A 86 -9.56 -59.63 14.00
CA ASP A 86 -8.70 -60.73 14.48
C ASP A 86 -9.31 -61.48 15.66
N ALA A 87 -10.00 -60.79 16.59
CA ALA A 87 -10.73 -61.41 17.67
C ALA A 87 -11.93 -62.22 17.13
N GLU A 88 -12.65 -61.69 16.13
CA GLU A 88 -13.76 -62.38 15.49
C GLU A 88 -13.29 -63.65 14.75
N LEU A 89 -12.18 -63.57 14.02
CA LEU A 89 -11.55 -64.75 13.40
C LEU A 89 -11.14 -65.83 14.38
N ARG A 90 -10.52 -65.45 15.51
CA ARG A 90 -10.17 -66.40 16.57
C ARG A 90 -11.40 -67.06 17.17
N ALA A 91 -12.46 -66.30 17.40
CA ALA A 91 -13.72 -66.83 17.89
C ALA A 91 -14.36 -67.82 16.90
N LEU A 92 -14.28 -67.52 15.59
CA LEU A 92 -14.75 -68.42 14.52
C LEU A 92 -13.89 -69.68 14.40
N ASP A 93 -12.58 -69.58 14.53
CA ASP A 93 -11.68 -70.75 14.53
C ASP A 93 -11.94 -71.67 15.74
N ASP A 94 -12.17 -71.08 16.92
CA ASP A 94 -12.55 -71.83 18.11
C ASP A 94 -13.91 -72.54 17.94
N ARG A 95 -14.89 -71.85 17.32
CA ARG A 95 -16.20 -72.45 16.98
C ARG A 95 -16.06 -73.55 15.95
N LEU A 96 -15.22 -73.39 14.92
CA LEU A 96 -14.92 -74.42 13.94
C LEU A 96 -14.30 -75.67 14.55
N ARG A 97 -13.33 -75.50 15.45
CA ARG A 97 -12.71 -76.62 16.18
C ARG A 97 -13.73 -77.36 17.01
N LYS A 98 -14.61 -76.63 17.71
CA LYS A 98 -15.69 -77.20 18.53
C LYS A 98 -16.69 -77.97 17.62
N ALA A 99 -17.07 -77.36 16.43
CA ALA A 99 -18.02 -77.99 15.51
C ALA A 99 -17.47 -79.28 14.90
N ARG A 100 -16.17 -79.35 14.54
CA ARG A 100 -15.50 -80.56 14.03
C ARG A 100 -15.47 -81.71 15.07
N ASN A 101 -15.26 -81.35 16.35
CA ASN A 101 -15.10 -82.31 17.42
C ASN A 101 -16.40 -82.49 18.27
N LEU A 102 -17.52 -81.98 17.78
CA LEU A 102 -18.73 -81.86 18.55
C LEU A 102 -19.41 -83.21 18.76
N ASP A 103 -19.58 -83.58 20.02
CA ASP A 103 -20.59 -84.55 20.41
C ASP A 103 -21.93 -83.81 20.48
N LEU A 104 -22.84 -84.13 19.54
CA LEU A 104 -24.13 -83.48 19.37
C LEU A 104 -25.02 -83.59 20.65
N SER A 105 -24.68 -84.48 21.59
CA SER A 105 -25.36 -84.57 22.89
C SER A 105 -25.03 -83.41 23.85
N LYS A 106 -23.95 -82.65 23.59
CA LYS A 106 -23.43 -81.54 24.43
C LYS A 106 -23.54 -80.18 23.79
N ILE A 107 -24.37 -80.01 22.75
CA ILE A 107 -24.53 -78.79 22.00
C ILE A 107 -24.94 -77.59 22.89
N VAL A 108 -25.78 -77.80 23.84
CA VAL A 108 -26.33 -76.78 24.75
C VAL A 108 -25.22 -76.02 25.49
N ASP A 109 -24.14 -76.69 25.83
CA ASP A 109 -22.99 -76.10 26.57
C ASP A 109 -21.87 -75.60 25.69
N SER A 110 -21.97 -75.80 24.38
CA SER A 110 -20.88 -75.54 23.44
C SER A 110 -20.81 -74.11 22.93
N GLY A 111 -21.84 -73.27 23.14
CA GLY A 111 -21.95 -71.91 22.55
C GLY A 111 -22.21 -71.87 21.03
N LEU A 112 -22.54 -73.03 20.43
CA LEU A 112 -22.82 -73.17 18.98
C LEU A 112 -24.33 -73.22 18.67
N LEU A 113 -25.20 -72.89 19.64
CA LEU A 113 -26.64 -72.97 19.50
C LEU A 113 -27.18 -72.10 18.35
N GLU A 114 -26.66 -70.90 18.15
CA GLU A 114 -27.03 -70.00 17.05
C GLU A 114 -26.60 -70.55 15.68
N ASP A 115 -25.40 -71.08 15.60
CA ASP A 115 -24.84 -71.62 14.36
C ASP A 115 -25.53 -72.91 13.96
N VAL A 116 -25.90 -73.76 14.92
CA VAL A 116 -26.70 -74.98 14.70
C VAL A 116 -28.12 -74.63 14.27
N SER A 117 -28.74 -73.62 14.90
CA SER A 117 -30.07 -73.16 14.49
C SER A 117 -30.05 -72.62 13.05
N SER A 118 -29.02 -71.88 12.70
CA SER A 118 -28.80 -71.37 11.32
C SER A 118 -28.56 -72.51 10.33
N ALA A 119 -27.82 -73.55 10.70
CA ALA A 119 -27.58 -74.71 9.85
C ALA A 119 -28.80 -75.64 9.68
N LEU A 120 -29.70 -75.69 10.69
CA LEU A 120 -30.98 -76.42 10.57
C LEU A 120 -32.03 -75.69 9.70
N LEU A 121 -31.92 -74.41 9.56
CA LEU A 121 -32.80 -73.59 8.76
C LEU A 121 -32.39 -73.53 7.25
N LEU A 122 -31.38 -74.26 6.84
CA LEU A 122 -30.98 -74.43 5.44
C LEU A 122 -31.55 -75.74 4.85
N PRO A 123 -32.79 -75.68 4.34
CA PRO A 123 -33.03 -76.20 3.00
C PRO A 123 -33.84 -75.21 2.18
N ASP A 124 -33.37 -75.01 0.92
CA ASP A 124 -34.15 -74.46 -0.20
C ASP A 124 -35.20 -73.39 0.13
N SER A 125 -34.84 -72.34 0.87
CA SER A 125 -35.74 -71.24 1.10
C SER A 125 -35.54 -70.16 0.03
N SER A 126 -36.38 -70.20 -0.97
CA SER A 126 -36.68 -69.17 -1.97
C SER A 126 -37.06 -67.79 -1.34
N TRP A 127 -36.73 -67.56 -0.05
CA TRP A 127 -37.11 -66.42 0.74
C TRP A 127 -36.00 -65.34 0.88
N LEU A 128 -34.80 -65.60 0.42
CA LEU A 128 -33.75 -64.58 0.34
C LEU A 128 -33.79 -63.88 -1.03
N ARG A 129 -34.82 -63.03 -1.26
CA ARG A 129 -34.71 -62.02 -2.30
C ARG A 129 -33.59 -61.08 -1.86
N PRO A 130 -32.51 -60.85 -2.69
CA PRO A 130 -31.51 -59.87 -2.41
C PRO A 130 -32.21 -58.50 -2.26
N ALA A 131 -31.88 -57.78 -1.18
CA ALA A 131 -32.35 -56.41 -1.00
C ALA A 131 -32.11 -55.60 -2.27
N PRO A 132 -33.06 -54.81 -2.76
CA PRO A 132 -32.91 -54.05 -4.00
C PRO A 132 -31.63 -53.22 -3.89
N ARG A 133 -30.73 -53.35 -4.89
CA ARG A 133 -29.49 -52.58 -4.96
C ARG A 133 -29.88 -51.11 -4.89
N PRO A 134 -29.30 -50.30 -3.97
CA PRO A 134 -29.64 -48.88 -3.87
C PRO A 134 -29.41 -48.23 -5.22
N SER A 135 -30.41 -47.45 -5.67
CA SER A 135 -30.36 -46.74 -6.94
C SER A 135 -29.17 -45.79 -6.97
N LEU A 136 -28.70 -45.44 -8.18
CA LEU A 136 -27.63 -44.45 -8.33
C LEU A 136 -27.94 -43.16 -7.56
N TRP A 137 -29.19 -42.76 -7.50
CA TRP A 137 -29.72 -41.62 -6.75
C TRP A 137 -29.58 -41.78 -5.23
N ASP A 138 -29.79 -42.95 -4.69
CA ASP A 138 -29.61 -43.20 -3.26
C ASP A 138 -28.14 -43.16 -2.87
N ARG A 139 -27.23 -43.59 -3.76
CA ARG A 139 -25.78 -43.46 -3.57
C ARG A 139 -25.35 -42.01 -3.63
N ILE A 140 -25.89 -41.22 -4.55
CA ILE A 140 -25.61 -39.77 -4.66
C ILE A 140 -26.18 -39.03 -3.43
N ARG A 141 -27.39 -39.34 -2.99
CA ARG A 141 -27.94 -38.74 -1.75
C ARG A 141 -27.13 -39.09 -0.51
N ALA A 142 -26.67 -40.32 -0.39
CA ALA A 142 -25.80 -40.74 0.72
C ALA A 142 -24.44 -40.02 0.68
N PHE A 143 -23.91 -39.78 -0.51
CA PHE A 143 -22.68 -39.00 -0.69
C PHE A 143 -22.88 -37.54 -0.26
N PHE A 144 -23.92 -36.87 -0.72
CA PHE A 144 -24.22 -35.50 -0.29
C PHE A 144 -24.58 -35.40 1.20
N ALA A 145 -25.28 -36.37 1.75
CA ALA A 145 -25.56 -36.43 3.18
C ALA A 145 -24.29 -36.55 4.02
N ARG A 146 -23.26 -37.29 3.52
CA ARG A 146 -21.94 -37.37 4.17
C ARG A 146 -21.19 -36.04 4.09
N ILE A 147 -21.24 -35.35 2.96
CA ILE A 147 -20.63 -34.01 2.80
C ILE A 147 -21.31 -33.01 3.75
N VAL A 148 -22.63 -32.97 3.79
CA VAL A 148 -23.39 -32.09 4.71
C VAL A 148 -23.10 -32.43 6.18
N ALA A 149 -23.01 -33.72 6.52
CA ALA A 149 -22.65 -34.15 7.87
C ALA A 149 -21.20 -33.76 8.24
N PHE A 150 -20.28 -33.82 7.29
CA PHE A 150 -18.90 -33.34 7.45
C PHE A 150 -18.87 -31.85 7.74
N PHE A 151 -19.56 -31.02 6.94
CA PHE A 151 -19.64 -29.57 7.20
C PHE A 151 -20.39 -29.24 8.50
N ARG A 152 -21.43 -29.98 8.87
CA ARG A 152 -22.10 -29.83 10.18
C ARG A 152 -21.22 -30.21 11.36
N ARG A 153 -20.29 -31.17 11.21
CA ARG A 153 -19.29 -31.48 12.26
C ARG A 153 -18.23 -30.41 12.38
N LEU A 154 -17.84 -29.76 11.28
CA LEU A 154 -16.88 -28.66 11.28
C LEU A 154 -17.40 -27.40 12.00
N LEU A 155 -18.72 -27.21 12.02
CA LEU A 155 -19.39 -26.02 12.57
C LEU A 155 -19.95 -26.19 13.98
N ARG A 156 -19.89 -27.41 14.57
CA ARG A 156 -20.37 -27.65 15.94
C ARG A 156 -19.23 -27.69 16.93
N ARG A 157 -19.23 -26.78 17.88
CA ARG A 157 -18.46 -26.85 19.13
C ARG A 157 -18.77 -28.15 19.86
N PRO A 158 -17.80 -28.82 20.53
CA PRO A 158 -18.07 -30.05 21.23
C PRO A 158 -18.94 -29.78 22.47
N ALA A 159 -20.17 -30.30 22.41
CA ALA A 159 -20.98 -30.45 23.62
C ALA A 159 -20.49 -31.67 24.38
N ARG A 160 -20.30 -31.50 25.67
CA ARG A 160 -19.88 -32.56 26.64
C ARG A 160 -20.78 -33.77 26.48
N SER A 161 -20.17 -34.93 26.23
CA SER A 161 -20.86 -36.23 26.24
C SER A 161 -21.25 -36.60 27.68
N PRO A 162 -22.48 -37.07 27.91
CA PRO A 162 -22.84 -37.72 29.18
C PRO A 162 -22.23 -39.12 29.25
N ALA A 163 -21.82 -39.51 30.46
CA ALA A 163 -21.23 -40.79 30.76
C ALA A 163 -22.15 -41.97 30.40
N PRO A 164 -21.61 -43.13 29.98
CA PRO A 164 -22.42 -44.30 29.67
C PRO A 164 -23.03 -44.90 30.92
N ALA A 165 -24.36 -45.01 30.92
CA ALA A 165 -25.10 -45.72 31.94
C ALA A 165 -24.80 -47.23 31.86
N ALA A 166 -24.47 -47.83 33.01
CA ALA A 166 -24.22 -49.25 33.18
C ALA A 166 -25.41 -50.09 32.66
N SER A 167 -25.17 -50.92 31.65
CA SER A 167 -26.16 -51.90 31.17
C SER A 167 -26.29 -53.04 32.18
N LYS A 168 -27.44 -53.07 32.86
CA LYS A 168 -27.88 -54.24 33.61
C LYS A 168 -28.04 -55.42 32.66
N GLY A 169 -27.43 -56.55 32.97
CA GLY A 169 -27.47 -57.78 32.21
C GLY A 169 -28.92 -58.19 31.88
N ARG A 170 -29.22 -58.22 30.60
CA ARG A 170 -30.41 -58.91 30.10
C ARG A 170 -30.02 -60.34 29.80
N SER A 171 -30.64 -61.29 30.52
CA SER A 171 -30.61 -62.69 30.14
C SER A 171 -31.33 -62.82 28.80
N LEU A 172 -30.61 -63.20 27.76
CA LEU A 172 -31.14 -63.46 26.43
C LEU A 172 -31.86 -64.82 26.47
N THR A 173 -33.16 -64.81 26.53
CA THR A 173 -33.97 -65.98 26.25
C THR A 173 -33.97 -66.20 24.74
N PHE A 174 -33.27 -67.19 24.30
CA PHE A 174 -33.26 -67.59 22.89
C PHE A 174 -34.54 -68.33 22.52
N ALA A 175 -35.20 -67.86 21.48
CA ALA A 175 -36.36 -68.52 20.88
C ALA A 175 -36.14 -68.60 19.35
N ILE A 176 -36.07 -69.79 18.78
CA ILE A 176 -35.95 -70.03 17.34
C ILE A 176 -37.33 -69.95 16.72
N PRO A 177 -37.61 -69.03 15.79
CA PRO A 177 -38.90 -68.98 15.10
C PRO A 177 -39.02 -70.15 14.11
N MET A 178 -39.99 -70.96 14.31
CA MET A 178 -40.41 -72.01 13.36
C MET A 178 -41.62 -71.55 12.57
N GLU A 179 -41.81 -72.07 11.32
CA GLU A 179 -43.03 -71.88 10.58
C GLU A 179 -44.25 -72.32 11.40
N GLY A 180 -45.08 -71.36 11.79
CA GLY A 180 -46.22 -71.60 12.65
C GLY A 180 -46.19 -70.89 14.00
N GLY A 181 -45.15 -69.98 14.25
CA GLY A 181 -45.14 -69.07 15.40
C GLY A 181 -44.73 -69.67 16.75
N ARG A 182 -44.23 -70.91 16.80
CA ARG A 182 -43.64 -71.53 18.00
C ARG A 182 -42.12 -71.41 17.99
N SER A 183 -41.54 -70.98 19.07
CA SER A 183 -40.10 -70.97 19.30
C SER A 183 -39.66 -72.21 20.05
N LEU A 184 -38.66 -72.92 19.51
CA LEU A 184 -38.03 -74.06 20.22
C LEU A 184 -37.08 -73.55 21.28
N GLY A 185 -37.26 -74.04 22.52
CA GLY A 185 -36.32 -73.77 23.60
C GLY A 185 -35.08 -74.66 23.48
N ALA A 186 -33.99 -74.30 24.20
CA ALA A 186 -32.72 -75.03 24.15
C ALA A 186 -32.86 -76.52 24.54
N SER A 187 -33.83 -76.88 25.45
CA SER A 187 -34.12 -78.28 25.84
C SER A 187 -34.80 -79.06 24.72
N GLU A 188 -35.75 -78.40 23.96
CA GLU A 188 -36.48 -79.06 22.87
C GLU A 188 -35.52 -79.31 21.68
N LEU A 189 -34.55 -78.43 21.46
CA LEU A 189 -33.50 -78.59 20.42
C LEU A 189 -32.57 -79.79 20.81
N GLY A 190 -32.22 -79.93 22.07
CA GLY A 190 -31.45 -81.07 22.61
C GLY A 190 -32.18 -82.41 22.41
N ASP A 191 -33.49 -82.43 22.66
CA ASP A 191 -34.33 -83.62 22.44
C ASP A 191 -34.54 -83.96 20.94
N ALA A 192 -34.64 -82.93 20.09
CA ALA A 192 -34.74 -83.11 18.62
C ALA A 192 -33.40 -83.71 18.09
N LEU A 193 -32.26 -83.21 18.53
CA LEU A 193 -30.96 -83.71 18.17
C LEU A 193 -30.66 -85.13 18.66
N ALA A 194 -31.16 -85.49 19.88
CA ALA A 194 -31.08 -86.86 20.43
C ALA A 194 -31.82 -87.88 19.60
N ARG A 195 -32.93 -87.50 18.94
CA ARG A 195 -33.74 -88.37 18.09
C ARG A 195 -33.21 -88.53 16.69
N MET A 196 -32.23 -87.74 16.23
CA MET A 196 -31.64 -87.86 14.92
C MET A 196 -30.85 -89.16 14.74
N SER A 197 -30.93 -89.73 13.53
CA SER A 197 -30.09 -90.82 13.10
C SER A 197 -28.61 -90.43 13.01
N SER A 198 -27.67 -91.40 13.01
CA SER A 198 -26.23 -91.15 12.89
C SER A 198 -25.91 -90.43 11.58
N GLY A 199 -26.55 -90.74 10.45
CA GLY A 199 -26.38 -90.08 9.20
C GLY A 199 -26.85 -88.60 9.18
N GLN A 200 -28.03 -88.33 9.81
CA GLN A 200 -28.55 -86.99 9.97
C GLN A 200 -27.65 -86.10 10.87
N ARG A 201 -27.06 -86.70 11.88
CA ARG A 201 -26.11 -85.98 12.76
C ARG A 201 -24.80 -85.60 12.01
N GLU A 202 -24.33 -86.49 11.12
CA GLU A 202 -23.13 -86.29 10.34
C GLU A 202 -23.36 -85.22 9.26
N GLU A 203 -24.56 -85.26 8.62
CA GLU A 203 -24.98 -84.23 7.67
C GLU A 203 -25.10 -82.84 8.33
N LEU A 204 -25.71 -82.78 9.50
CA LEU A 204 -25.81 -81.53 10.29
C LEU A 204 -24.42 -80.99 10.64
N ARG A 205 -23.49 -81.85 11.07
CA ARG A 205 -22.12 -81.51 11.36
C ARG A 205 -21.40 -80.97 10.12
N GLY A 206 -21.61 -81.62 8.96
CA GLY A 206 -21.08 -81.15 7.67
C GLY A 206 -21.62 -79.79 7.23
N ASN A 207 -22.93 -79.58 7.42
CA ASN A 207 -23.55 -78.30 7.07
C ASN A 207 -23.10 -77.17 8.04
N LEU A 208 -22.97 -77.48 9.34
CA LEU A 208 -22.46 -76.52 10.33
C LEU A 208 -21.00 -76.11 10.04
N THR A 209 -20.14 -77.09 9.76
CA THR A 209 -18.77 -76.78 9.38
C THR A 209 -18.64 -75.99 8.12
N LYS A 210 -19.40 -76.31 7.08
CA LYS A 210 -19.46 -75.53 5.81
C LYS A 210 -19.93 -74.10 6.05
N SER A 211 -20.98 -73.90 6.87
CA SER A 211 -21.48 -72.57 7.21
C SER A 211 -20.46 -71.72 7.94
N LEU A 212 -19.79 -72.28 8.95
CA LEU A 212 -18.75 -71.59 9.71
C LEU A 212 -17.50 -71.28 8.86
N GLU A 213 -17.10 -72.20 7.96
CA GLU A 213 -16.00 -71.96 7.01
C GLU A 213 -16.35 -70.88 5.99
N ALA A 214 -17.63 -70.77 5.59
CA ALA A 214 -18.09 -69.68 4.75
C ALA A 214 -18.01 -68.33 5.49
N LYS A 215 -18.51 -68.28 6.75
CA LYS A 215 -18.39 -67.10 7.60
C LYS A 215 -16.92 -66.69 7.84
N GLU A 216 -16.03 -67.65 8.10
CA GLU A 216 -14.61 -67.36 8.29
C GLU A 216 -13.97 -66.75 7.00
N ARG A 217 -14.31 -67.30 5.81
CA ARG A 217 -13.86 -66.77 4.55
C ARG A 217 -14.33 -65.33 4.32
N ASP A 218 -15.57 -65.01 4.64
CA ASP A 218 -16.12 -63.67 4.47
C ASP A 218 -15.49 -62.67 5.44
N VAL A 219 -15.25 -63.05 6.71
CA VAL A 219 -14.56 -62.21 7.67
C VAL A 219 -13.09 -61.98 7.27
N ARG A 220 -12.40 -63.01 6.74
CA ARG A 220 -11.03 -62.88 6.22
C ARG A 220 -10.99 -61.92 5.02
N LYS A 221 -11.92 -62.06 4.06
CA LYS A 221 -12.02 -61.11 2.94
C LYS A 221 -12.24 -59.69 3.40
N THR A 222 -13.19 -59.49 4.33
CA THR A 222 -13.47 -58.18 4.90
C THR A 222 -12.24 -57.57 5.61
N ALA A 223 -11.48 -58.41 6.33
CA ALA A 223 -10.24 -57.98 7.01
C ALA A 223 -9.18 -57.55 5.99
N GLU A 224 -9.00 -58.31 4.92
CA GLU A 224 -8.05 -57.99 3.85
C GLU A 224 -8.47 -56.69 3.09
N GLU A 225 -9.75 -56.55 2.78
CA GLU A 225 -10.27 -55.34 2.11
C GLU A 225 -10.07 -54.11 2.99
N LYS A 226 -10.42 -54.16 4.25
CA LYS A 226 -10.20 -53.07 5.21
C LYS A 226 -8.72 -52.71 5.36
N ARG A 227 -7.86 -53.73 5.42
CA ARG A 227 -6.40 -53.52 5.46
C ARG A 227 -5.89 -52.80 4.22
N ARG A 228 -6.34 -53.22 3.03
CA ARG A 228 -5.98 -52.56 1.75
C ARG A 228 -6.52 -51.13 1.70
N ASP A 229 -7.73 -50.88 2.16
CA ASP A 229 -8.32 -49.53 2.20
C ASP A 229 -7.59 -48.63 3.18
N ALA A 230 -7.22 -49.13 4.37
CA ALA A 230 -6.39 -48.37 5.33
C ALA A 230 -5.02 -47.99 4.72
N GLU A 231 -4.37 -48.94 4.03
CA GLU A 231 -3.11 -48.68 3.33
C GLU A 231 -3.25 -47.65 2.21
N ARG A 232 -4.35 -47.70 1.43
CA ARG A 232 -4.67 -46.69 0.39
C ARG A 232 -4.91 -45.33 0.98
N GLN A 233 -5.67 -45.22 2.05
CA GLN A 233 -5.96 -43.95 2.73
C GLN A 233 -4.68 -43.33 3.31
N ARG A 234 -3.81 -44.18 3.90
CA ARG A 234 -2.51 -43.72 4.41
C ARG A 234 -1.62 -43.16 3.29
N LYS A 235 -1.49 -43.87 2.17
CA LYS A 235 -0.71 -43.40 1.01
C LYS A 235 -1.25 -42.10 0.45
N ALA A 236 -2.58 -41.99 0.29
CA ALA A 236 -3.21 -40.78 -0.19
C ALA A 236 -2.95 -39.58 0.73
N LEU A 237 -3.00 -39.80 2.05
CA LEU A 237 -2.69 -38.76 3.04
C LEU A 237 -1.21 -38.34 3.02
N GLU A 238 -0.29 -39.31 2.83
CA GLU A 238 1.15 -39.04 2.69
C GLU A 238 1.43 -38.22 1.41
N GLU A 239 0.78 -38.55 0.29
CA GLU A 239 0.88 -37.79 -0.96
C GLU A 239 0.32 -36.38 -0.80
N GLU A 240 -0.85 -36.22 -0.20
CA GLU A 240 -1.48 -34.91 0.09
C GLU A 240 -0.58 -34.05 0.98
N ARG A 241 -0.01 -34.65 2.04
CA ARG A 241 0.98 -34.01 2.91
C ARG A 241 2.19 -33.51 2.15
N ALA A 242 2.75 -34.37 1.28
CA ALA A 242 3.93 -34.03 0.49
C ALA A 242 3.65 -32.88 -0.49
N GLU A 243 2.48 -32.89 -1.14
CA GLU A 243 2.07 -31.79 -2.00
C GLU A 243 1.83 -30.49 -1.23
N ALA A 244 1.10 -30.54 -0.11
CA ALA A 244 0.85 -29.37 0.74
C ALA A 244 2.16 -28.76 1.23
N ARG A 245 3.12 -29.59 1.63
CA ARG A 245 4.46 -29.15 2.01
C ARG A 245 5.20 -28.47 0.87
N ARG A 246 5.24 -29.09 -0.33
CA ARG A 246 5.91 -28.53 -1.51
C ARG A 246 5.28 -27.19 -1.93
N ARG A 247 3.95 -27.05 -1.90
CA ARG A 247 3.25 -25.81 -2.18
C ARG A 247 3.61 -24.74 -1.15
N ALA A 248 3.55 -25.07 0.13
CA ALA A 248 3.87 -24.16 1.21
C ALA A 248 5.35 -23.71 1.20
N GLU A 249 6.30 -24.60 0.84
CA GLU A 249 7.72 -24.28 0.71
C GLU A 249 8.00 -23.34 -0.48
N ARG A 250 7.35 -23.56 -1.63
CA ARG A 250 7.44 -22.63 -2.79
C ARG A 250 6.94 -21.24 -2.45
N ASP A 251 5.88 -21.13 -1.67
CA ASP A 251 5.28 -19.86 -1.28
C ASP A 251 6.10 -19.11 -0.19
N VAL A 252 7.03 -19.76 0.50
CA VAL A 252 7.80 -19.13 1.59
C VAL A 252 8.55 -17.90 1.08
N ASP A 253 9.30 -18.02 -0.01
CA ASP A 253 10.13 -16.93 -0.52
C ASP A 253 9.28 -15.78 -1.09
N ALA A 254 8.13 -16.08 -1.68
CA ALA A 254 7.17 -15.08 -2.14
C ALA A 254 6.56 -14.32 -0.95
N ARG A 255 6.17 -15.03 0.10
CA ARG A 255 5.62 -14.43 1.34
C ARG A 255 6.64 -13.61 2.11
N VAL A 256 7.90 -14.02 2.11
CA VAL A 256 8.99 -13.25 2.74
C VAL A 256 9.17 -11.94 2.00
N ARG A 257 9.22 -11.96 0.66
CA ARG A 257 9.31 -10.74 -0.17
C ARG A 257 8.12 -9.80 0.04
N ASP A 258 6.89 -10.31 0.01
CA ASP A 258 5.67 -9.52 0.27
C ASP A 258 5.68 -8.91 1.68
N ALA A 259 6.10 -9.66 2.69
CA ALA A 259 6.18 -9.16 4.06
C ALA A 259 7.30 -8.09 4.24
N GLU A 260 8.43 -8.27 3.56
CA GLU A 260 9.52 -7.29 3.52
C GLU A 260 9.05 -6.00 2.86
N GLN A 261 8.39 -6.11 1.70
CA GLN A 261 7.84 -4.99 0.96
C GLN A 261 6.79 -4.22 1.78
N LYS A 262 5.84 -4.92 2.40
CA LYS A 262 4.87 -4.30 3.30
C LYS A 262 5.51 -3.59 4.49
N ARG A 263 6.66 -4.07 4.94
CA ARG A 263 7.40 -3.42 6.02
C ARG A 263 8.07 -2.14 5.56
N VAL A 264 8.69 -2.16 4.38
CA VAL A 264 9.27 -0.97 3.73
C VAL A 264 8.18 0.08 3.49
N ASP A 265 7.04 -0.32 2.94
CA ASP A 265 5.91 0.58 2.69
C ASP A 265 5.37 1.23 3.97
N ARG A 266 5.30 0.46 5.06
CA ARG A 266 4.88 1.01 6.36
C ARG A 266 5.84 2.10 6.83
N GLU A 267 7.13 1.86 6.74
CA GLU A 267 8.15 2.83 7.13
C GLU A 267 8.09 4.10 6.26
N LEU A 268 7.90 3.95 4.94
CA LEU A 268 7.70 5.09 4.04
C LEU A 268 6.44 5.89 4.38
N LYS A 269 5.35 5.19 4.79
CA LYS A 269 4.11 5.83 5.26
C LYS A 269 4.32 6.59 6.58
N GLU A 270 4.98 5.97 7.56
CA GLU A 270 5.28 6.59 8.87
C GLU A 270 6.14 7.85 8.73
N ARG A 271 7.01 7.89 7.71
CA ARG A 271 7.82 9.07 7.36
C ARG A 271 7.07 10.11 6.53
N GLY A 272 5.82 9.84 6.17
CA GLY A 272 4.98 10.73 5.37
C GLY A 272 5.47 10.88 3.93
N LEU A 273 6.20 9.92 3.38
CA LEU A 273 6.69 9.94 1.99
C LEU A 273 5.65 9.39 1.01
N ILE A 274 4.92 8.38 1.44
CA ILE A 274 3.82 7.79 0.69
C ILE A 274 2.55 7.69 1.54
N ALA A 275 1.39 7.65 0.91
CA ALA A 275 0.10 7.42 1.55
C ALA A 275 -0.72 6.41 0.74
N GLU A 276 -1.72 5.83 1.37
CA GLU A 276 -2.67 4.94 0.70
C GLU A 276 -3.96 5.69 0.44
N ARG A 277 -4.34 5.81 -0.83
CA ARG A 277 -5.59 6.42 -1.27
C ARG A 277 -6.30 5.47 -2.23
N GLY A 278 -7.54 5.12 -1.95
CA GLY A 278 -8.31 4.21 -2.80
C GLY A 278 -7.71 2.80 -2.96
N GLY A 279 -6.93 2.32 -1.98
CA GLY A 279 -6.24 1.02 -2.05
C GLY A 279 -4.94 1.01 -2.85
N GLN A 280 -4.53 2.16 -3.38
CA GLN A 280 -3.25 2.34 -4.07
C GLN A 280 -2.29 3.20 -3.25
N LEU A 281 -1.00 2.89 -3.36
CA LEU A 281 0.06 3.70 -2.77
C LEU A 281 0.36 4.88 -3.69
N GLN A 282 0.35 6.09 -3.14
CA GLN A 282 0.63 7.33 -3.85
C GLN A 282 1.66 8.15 -3.07
N VAL A 283 2.38 9.01 -3.78
CA VAL A 283 3.27 9.99 -3.17
C VAL A 283 2.48 11.03 -2.38
N THR A 284 3.08 11.62 -1.36
CA THR A 284 2.42 12.63 -0.53
C THR A 284 2.80 14.03 -0.95
N TYR A 285 1.97 15.01 -0.58
CA TYR A 285 2.31 16.43 -0.68
C TYR A 285 3.67 16.75 -0.01
N GLY A 286 3.92 16.16 1.17
CA GLY A 286 5.19 16.34 1.88
C GLY A 286 6.41 15.80 1.14
N LEU A 287 6.26 14.73 0.34
CA LEU A 287 7.33 14.25 -0.54
C LEU A 287 7.59 15.25 -1.66
N VAL A 288 6.52 15.71 -2.35
CA VAL A 288 6.63 16.68 -3.46
C VAL A 288 7.25 17.99 -2.98
N GLU A 289 6.88 18.48 -1.80
CA GLU A 289 7.50 19.69 -1.21
C GLU A 289 8.99 19.50 -0.90
N ARG A 290 9.39 18.34 -0.36
CA ARG A 290 10.82 18.02 -0.14
C ARG A 290 11.59 17.93 -1.45
N PHE A 291 10.98 17.32 -2.45
CA PHE A 291 11.55 17.23 -3.79
C PHE A 291 11.70 18.62 -4.43
N ALA A 292 10.70 19.47 -4.33
CA ALA A 292 10.76 20.84 -4.81
C ALA A 292 11.92 21.65 -4.16
N ARG A 293 12.21 21.41 -2.88
CA ARG A 293 13.35 22.03 -2.20
C ARG A 293 14.69 21.55 -2.77
N LEU A 294 14.83 20.28 -3.10
CA LEU A 294 16.03 19.73 -3.73
C LEU A 294 16.22 20.31 -5.14
N LEU A 295 15.12 20.41 -5.92
CA LEU A 295 15.17 21.06 -7.23
C LEU A 295 15.64 22.52 -7.13
N LEU A 296 15.11 23.27 -6.16
CA LEU A 296 15.55 24.64 -5.94
C LEU A 296 17.05 24.73 -5.59
N GLU A 297 17.57 23.78 -4.81
CA GLU A 297 19.01 23.73 -4.51
C GLU A 297 19.85 23.47 -5.75
N ASP A 298 19.42 22.57 -6.63
CA ASP A 298 20.09 22.29 -7.89
C ASP A 298 20.06 23.50 -8.82
N GLU A 299 18.90 24.10 -9.06
CA GLU A 299 18.72 25.30 -9.87
C GLU A 299 19.54 26.49 -9.30
N THR A 300 19.60 26.63 -8.00
CA THR A 300 20.38 27.70 -7.34
C THR A 300 21.88 27.50 -7.54
N ARG A 301 22.37 26.25 -7.55
CA ARG A 301 23.78 25.96 -7.86
C ARG A 301 24.11 26.32 -9.30
N GLU A 302 23.24 25.96 -10.24
CA GLU A 302 23.38 26.30 -11.65
C GLU A 302 23.35 27.84 -11.85
N LEU A 303 22.39 28.51 -11.21
CA LEU A 303 22.26 29.95 -11.21
C LEU A 303 23.51 30.67 -10.69
N ALA A 304 24.17 30.14 -9.65
CA ALA A 304 25.38 30.70 -9.08
C ALA A 304 26.59 30.70 -10.06
N THR A 305 26.55 29.82 -11.06
CA THR A 305 27.58 29.72 -12.12
C THR A 305 27.20 30.52 -13.36
N ASP A 306 25.99 31.07 -13.46
CA ASP A 306 25.53 31.83 -14.61
C ASP A 306 26.17 33.23 -14.66
N PRO A 307 26.92 33.57 -15.71
CA PRO A 307 27.61 34.86 -15.82
C PRO A 307 26.67 36.06 -15.87
N ARG A 308 25.39 35.85 -16.21
CA ARG A 308 24.34 36.91 -16.22
C ARG A 308 23.96 37.37 -14.81
N MET A 309 24.25 36.53 -13.79
CA MET A 309 23.95 36.80 -12.37
C MET A 309 25.14 37.37 -11.64
N SER A 310 25.67 38.50 -12.13
CA SER A 310 26.64 39.30 -11.37
C SER A 310 25.88 39.93 -10.17
N PHE A 311 25.98 39.32 -9.00
CA PHE A 311 25.51 39.87 -7.74
C PHE A 311 26.42 41.08 -7.35
N LYS A 312 26.24 42.20 -8.01
CA LYS A 312 26.62 43.48 -7.41
C LYS A 312 25.65 43.70 -6.27
N GLY A 313 26.14 43.70 -5.06
CA GLY A 313 25.36 43.93 -3.86
C GLY A 313 24.46 45.13 -4.06
N ALA A 314 23.17 44.89 -4.28
CA ALA A 314 22.17 45.94 -4.42
C ALA A 314 22.08 46.61 -3.05
N ALA A 315 22.38 47.89 -3.00
CA ALA A 315 22.05 48.69 -1.84
C ALA A 315 20.53 48.62 -1.65
N SER A 316 20.12 47.93 -0.60
CA SER A 316 18.73 47.77 -0.24
C SER A 316 18.13 49.13 0.08
N THR A 317 17.09 49.54 -0.63
CA THR A 317 16.28 50.76 -0.36
C THR A 317 15.00 50.42 0.41
N GLY A 318 14.99 49.27 1.09
CA GLY A 318 13.82 48.78 1.82
C GLY A 318 13.49 49.60 3.09
N VAL A 319 12.25 49.54 3.53
CA VAL A 319 11.87 50.00 4.86
C VAL A 319 12.37 48.94 5.86
N TYR A 320 13.15 49.37 6.86
CA TYR A 320 13.74 48.46 7.83
C TYR A 320 13.05 48.64 9.18
N GLU A 321 12.75 47.53 9.82
CA GLU A 321 12.39 47.52 11.23
C GLU A 321 13.57 47.04 12.08
N LYS A 322 13.57 47.50 13.36
CA LYS A 322 14.50 46.97 14.34
C LYS A 322 13.97 45.66 14.90
N ALA A 323 14.68 44.58 14.67
CA ALA A 323 14.37 43.27 15.22
C ALA A 323 15.56 42.75 16.06
N ARG A 324 15.31 41.80 16.95
CA ARG A 324 16.41 41.08 17.61
C ARG A 324 17.06 40.12 16.62
N LEU A 325 18.36 39.95 16.73
CA LEU A 325 19.11 38.97 15.95
C LEU A 325 18.52 37.57 16.16
N GLN A 326 18.16 36.89 15.11
CA GLN A 326 17.63 35.52 15.14
C GLN A 326 18.47 34.52 14.34
N ARG A 327 19.28 35.03 13.41
CA ARG A 327 20.12 34.23 12.52
C ARG A 327 21.50 34.85 12.38
N ALA A 328 22.51 34.01 12.27
CA ALA A 328 23.89 34.44 12.16
C ALA A 328 24.20 35.26 10.87
N ASP A 329 23.46 35.03 9.78
CA ASP A 329 23.58 35.78 8.53
C ASP A 329 23.04 37.22 8.61
N GLU A 330 22.18 37.53 9.60
CA GLU A 330 21.66 38.88 9.85
C GLU A 330 22.70 39.84 10.46
N ILE A 331 23.86 39.34 10.93
CA ILE A 331 24.93 40.14 11.54
C ILE A 331 25.43 41.24 10.60
N ALA A 332 25.37 41.04 9.29
CA ALA A 332 25.72 42.06 8.29
C ALA A 332 24.85 43.34 8.40
N HIS A 333 23.68 43.25 9.01
CA HIS A 333 22.72 44.35 9.21
C HIS A 333 22.58 44.80 10.65
N LEU A 334 23.65 44.61 11.49
CA LEU A 334 23.64 44.92 12.90
C LEU A 334 23.41 46.43 13.16
N ASP A 335 22.40 46.75 13.98
CA ASP A 335 22.20 48.10 14.53
C ASP A 335 23.14 48.28 15.75
N LEU A 336 24.35 48.72 15.53
CA LEU A 336 25.34 48.96 16.58
C LEU A 336 24.85 49.87 17.69
N PRO A 337 24.21 51.05 17.43
CA PRO A 337 23.71 51.92 18.49
C PRO A 337 22.69 51.27 19.42
N SER A 338 21.72 50.57 18.86
CA SER A 338 20.68 49.89 19.66
C SER A 338 21.21 48.70 20.42
N SER A 339 22.12 47.92 19.79
CA SER A 339 22.77 46.77 20.41
C SER A 339 23.67 47.16 21.58
N LEU A 340 24.45 48.23 21.40
CA LEU A 340 25.28 48.79 22.49
C LEU A 340 24.44 49.33 23.64
N LEU A 341 23.32 50.03 23.36
CA LEU A 341 22.43 50.52 24.38
C LEU A 341 21.80 49.36 25.17
N ALA A 342 21.33 48.32 24.49
CA ALA A 342 20.80 47.12 25.12
C ALA A 342 21.84 46.39 25.99
N ALA A 343 23.07 46.23 25.50
CA ALA A 343 24.15 45.66 26.28
C ALA A 343 24.44 46.46 27.55
N ARG A 344 24.49 47.79 27.43
CA ARG A 344 24.67 48.69 28.58
C ARG A 344 23.55 48.60 29.59
N MET A 345 22.33 48.52 29.13
CA MET A 345 21.14 48.36 30.03
C MET A 345 21.18 47.03 30.77
N GLN A 346 21.78 46.01 30.22
CA GLN A 346 22.01 44.70 30.86
C GLN A 346 23.35 44.62 31.65
N GLY A 347 24.08 45.73 31.76
CA GLY A 347 25.34 45.79 32.50
C GLY A 347 26.52 45.17 31.77
N SER A 348 26.36 44.77 30.53
CA SER A 348 27.46 44.22 29.71
C SER A 348 28.26 45.31 29.01
N ARG A 349 29.57 45.08 28.85
CA ARG A 349 30.47 45.95 28.05
C ARG A 349 30.58 45.48 26.60
N HIS A 350 30.06 44.30 26.30
CA HIS A 350 30.11 43.65 24.97
C HIS A 350 28.70 43.44 24.45
N ILE A 351 28.55 43.46 23.11
CA ILE A 351 27.30 43.09 22.45
C ILE A 351 27.26 41.56 22.41
N GLU A 352 26.27 40.98 23.01
CA GLU A 352 25.97 39.56 22.99
C GLU A 352 24.83 39.29 22.01
N GLU A 353 24.63 38.05 21.63
CA GLU A 353 23.51 37.66 20.74
C GLU A 353 22.15 38.11 21.32
N SER A 354 21.97 37.98 22.62
CA SER A 354 20.77 38.40 23.37
C SER A 354 20.51 39.91 23.34
N THR A 355 21.56 40.72 23.12
CA THR A 355 21.51 42.19 23.07
C THR A 355 21.65 42.75 21.67
N SER A 356 21.79 41.87 20.67
CA SER A 356 22.02 42.27 19.28
C SER A 356 20.69 42.63 18.60
N TYR A 357 20.62 43.82 18.04
CA TYR A 357 19.52 44.30 17.20
C TYR A 357 20.03 44.42 15.76
N VAL A 358 19.19 44.08 14.84
CA VAL A 358 19.44 44.12 13.40
C VAL A 358 18.37 44.93 12.69
N TYR A 359 18.76 45.59 11.60
CA TYR A 359 17.79 46.17 10.68
C TYR A 359 17.32 45.06 9.75
N ARG A 360 16.04 44.66 9.91
CA ARG A 360 15.40 43.69 9.05
C ARG A 360 14.54 44.43 8.03
N GLU A 361 14.71 44.13 6.77
CA GLU A 361 13.88 44.68 5.70
C GLU A 361 12.41 44.22 5.88
N ILE A 362 11.50 45.17 6.06
CA ILE A 362 10.07 44.88 6.03
C ILE A 362 9.67 44.78 4.55
N THR A 363 9.60 43.58 4.03
CA THR A 363 8.96 43.35 2.73
C THR A 363 7.44 43.34 2.93
N SER A 364 6.86 44.54 3.00
CA SER A 364 5.39 44.68 3.12
C SER A 364 4.65 44.44 1.80
N ASP A 365 5.38 44.10 0.76
CA ASP A 365 4.79 43.84 -0.56
C ASP A 365 4.06 42.53 -0.59
N ARG A 366 2.73 42.61 -0.57
CA ARG A 366 1.90 41.46 -0.89
C ARG A 366 2.14 41.09 -2.34
N VAL A 367 2.61 39.88 -2.54
CA VAL A 367 2.94 39.33 -3.87
C VAL A 367 1.88 38.32 -4.29
N HIS A 368 1.42 38.46 -5.52
CA HIS A 368 0.57 37.45 -6.16
C HIS A 368 1.21 37.01 -7.46
N VAL A 369 1.47 35.73 -7.58
CA VAL A 369 2.09 35.12 -8.77
C VAL A 369 1.14 34.11 -9.37
N VAL A 370 0.87 34.23 -10.65
CA VAL A 370 0.17 33.20 -11.43
C VAL A 370 1.17 32.52 -12.35
N LEU A 371 1.29 31.20 -12.19
CA LEU A 371 2.17 30.33 -12.93
C LEU A 371 1.33 29.48 -13.89
N ALA A 372 1.14 29.94 -15.12
CA ALA A 372 0.40 29.22 -16.14
C ALA A 372 1.36 28.34 -16.96
N PHE A 373 1.03 27.08 -17.13
CA PHE A 373 1.83 26.17 -17.94
C PHE A 373 0.95 25.29 -18.83
N ASP A 374 1.45 25.13 -20.04
CA ASP A 374 0.89 24.27 -21.06
C ASP A 374 1.09 22.80 -20.69
N LYS A 375 0.03 22.01 -20.79
CA LYS A 375 0.11 20.54 -20.68
C LYS A 375 -0.47 19.85 -21.92
N SER A 376 -0.50 20.53 -23.06
CA SER A 376 -0.95 19.96 -24.34
C SER A 376 -0.11 18.76 -24.78
N GLY A 377 -0.55 18.08 -25.84
CA GLY A 377 0.10 16.87 -26.33
C GLY A 377 1.58 17.05 -26.70
N SER A 378 1.95 18.20 -27.29
CA SER A 378 3.33 18.54 -27.66
C SER A 378 4.28 18.62 -26.46
N MET A 379 3.77 18.96 -25.29
CA MET A 379 4.56 19.01 -24.05
C MET A 379 5.00 17.62 -23.55
N ALA A 380 4.40 16.54 -24.05
CA ALA A 380 4.87 15.18 -23.76
C ALA A 380 6.21 14.86 -24.43
N GLU A 381 6.54 15.58 -25.52
CA GLU A 381 7.77 15.37 -26.26
C GLU A 381 8.98 15.96 -25.55
N ASN A 382 10.14 15.29 -25.69
CA ASN A 382 11.44 15.78 -25.18
C ASN A 382 11.43 16.17 -23.68
N ASN A 383 10.59 15.51 -22.86
CA ASN A 383 10.46 15.76 -21.42
C ASN A 383 10.08 17.22 -21.05
N LYS A 384 9.46 17.98 -21.96
CA LYS A 384 9.10 19.38 -21.73
C LYS A 384 8.16 19.55 -20.55
N LEU A 385 7.13 18.69 -20.43
CA LEU A 385 6.18 18.75 -19.32
C LEU A 385 6.86 18.48 -17.97
N ASP A 386 7.75 17.49 -17.90
CA ASP A 386 8.47 17.19 -16.66
C ASP A 386 9.44 18.30 -16.28
N ALA A 387 10.11 18.92 -17.26
CA ALA A 387 10.92 20.10 -17.03
C ALA A 387 10.09 21.28 -16.50
N ALA A 388 8.91 21.54 -17.08
CA ALA A 388 8.00 22.57 -16.62
C ALA A 388 7.54 22.33 -15.18
N LYS A 389 7.13 21.10 -14.85
CA LYS A 389 6.75 20.74 -13.47
C LYS A 389 7.88 20.97 -12.48
N LYS A 390 9.09 20.49 -12.77
CA LYS A 390 10.27 20.66 -11.91
C LYS A 390 10.60 22.14 -11.70
N ALA A 391 10.63 22.91 -12.77
CA ALA A 391 10.91 24.34 -12.75
C ALA A 391 9.87 25.14 -11.93
N LEU A 392 8.59 24.81 -12.10
CA LEU A 392 7.49 25.43 -11.35
C LEU A 392 7.54 25.07 -9.87
N LEU A 393 7.87 23.82 -9.51
CA LEU A 393 8.05 23.39 -8.12
C LEU A 393 9.21 24.15 -7.45
N ALA A 394 10.35 24.29 -8.14
CA ALA A 394 11.49 25.04 -7.64
C ALA A 394 11.14 26.53 -7.43
N LEU A 395 10.48 27.14 -8.42
CA LEU A 395 10.05 28.53 -8.33
C LEU A 395 9.03 28.75 -7.20
N TYR A 396 8.06 27.84 -7.04
CA TYR A 396 7.08 27.90 -5.95
C TYR A 396 7.77 27.96 -4.59
N VAL A 397 8.74 27.07 -4.34
CA VAL A 397 9.50 27.06 -3.09
C VAL A 397 10.35 28.33 -2.96
N ALA A 398 10.96 28.83 -4.04
CA ALA A 398 11.73 30.06 -4.03
C ALA A 398 10.87 31.26 -3.61
N ILE A 399 9.68 31.38 -4.20
CA ILE A 399 8.71 32.44 -3.88
C ILE A 399 8.33 32.35 -2.39
N ARG A 400 7.91 31.17 -1.92
CA ARG A 400 7.49 30.93 -0.53
C ARG A 400 8.60 31.21 0.49
N ARG A 401 9.85 30.88 0.19
CA ARG A 401 10.99 31.19 1.07
C ARG A 401 11.20 32.71 1.23
N ARG A 402 11.03 33.46 0.16
CA ARG A 402 11.24 34.92 0.18
C ARG A 402 10.02 35.69 0.64
N HIS A 403 8.84 35.25 0.26
CA HIS A 403 7.55 35.86 0.56
C HIS A 403 6.60 34.78 1.11
N PRO A 404 6.66 34.48 2.43
CA PRO A 404 5.81 33.42 3.03
C PRO A 404 4.31 33.64 2.81
N ASP A 405 3.88 34.91 2.75
CA ASP A 405 2.48 35.33 2.59
C ASP A 405 2.08 35.54 1.11
N ALA A 406 2.95 35.20 0.14
CA ALA A 406 2.62 35.32 -1.28
C ALA A 406 1.44 34.42 -1.64
N THR A 407 0.51 34.94 -2.45
CA THR A 407 -0.47 34.10 -3.14
C THR A 407 0.18 33.53 -4.40
N ILE A 408 0.10 32.23 -4.59
CA ILE A 408 0.68 31.56 -5.74
C ILE A 408 -0.38 30.62 -6.31
N ASP A 409 -0.85 30.90 -7.52
CA ASP A 409 -1.79 30.06 -8.24
C ASP A 409 -1.05 29.37 -9.40
N VAL A 410 -1.10 28.05 -9.45
CA VAL A 410 -0.55 27.25 -10.53
C VAL A 410 -1.69 26.87 -11.48
N VAL A 411 -1.64 27.34 -12.70
CA VAL A 411 -2.69 27.18 -13.71
C VAL A 411 -2.20 26.23 -14.80
N ALA A 412 -2.73 25.02 -14.82
CA ALA A 412 -2.49 24.08 -15.92
C ALA A 412 -3.56 24.27 -17.00
N PHE A 413 -3.14 24.31 -18.25
CA PHE A 413 -4.08 24.47 -19.36
C PHE A 413 -3.80 23.50 -20.51
N GLU A 414 -4.89 23.05 -21.07
CA GLU A 414 -5.02 22.34 -22.33
C GLU A 414 -6.34 22.78 -22.99
N ASN A 415 -7.25 21.86 -23.30
CA ASN A 415 -8.65 22.19 -23.64
C ASN A 415 -9.36 22.85 -22.46
N GLU A 416 -9.12 22.32 -21.27
CA GLU A 416 -9.63 22.83 -20.00
C GLU A 416 -8.51 23.50 -19.20
N VAL A 417 -8.91 24.45 -18.36
CA VAL A 417 -8.00 25.16 -17.47
C VAL A 417 -8.32 24.79 -16.03
N ARG A 418 -7.29 24.45 -15.26
CA ARG A 418 -7.40 24.10 -13.84
C ARG A 418 -6.36 24.82 -13.01
N VAL A 419 -6.78 25.28 -11.83
CA VAL A 419 -5.84 25.73 -10.80
C VAL A 419 -5.48 24.52 -9.96
N LEU A 420 -4.18 24.24 -9.84
CA LEU A 420 -3.65 23.03 -9.22
C LEU A 420 -2.90 23.34 -7.93
N ASP A 421 -2.93 22.40 -6.99
CA ASP A 421 -1.97 22.37 -5.89
C ASP A 421 -0.63 21.71 -6.33
N LEU A 422 0.36 21.67 -5.42
CA LEU A 422 1.68 21.09 -5.75
C LEU A 422 1.62 19.59 -6.05
N LEU A 423 0.73 18.86 -5.41
CA LEU A 423 0.59 17.42 -5.66
C LEU A 423 -0.09 17.19 -7.00
N GLU A 424 -1.17 17.93 -7.28
CA GLU A 424 -1.87 17.89 -8.57
C GLU A 424 -0.95 18.33 -9.73
N LEU A 425 -0.11 19.36 -9.51
CA LEU A 425 0.92 19.75 -10.48
C LEU A 425 1.87 18.59 -10.77
N TRP A 426 2.33 17.88 -9.73
CA TRP A 426 3.25 16.77 -9.92
C TRP A 426 2.59 15.58 -10.64
N GLU A 427 1.35 15.26 -10.31
CA GLU A 427 0.60 14.13 -10.86
C GLU A 427 -0.04 14.44 -12.23
N CYS A 428 -0.03 15.69 -12.70
CA CYS A 428 -0.70 16.04 -13.96
C CYS A 428 -0.06 15.34 -15.16
N THR A 429 -0.90 14.94 -16.10
CA THR A 429 -0.53 14.25 -17.34
C THR A 429 -0.79 15.13 -18.57
N PRO A 430 -0.12 14.87 -19.69
CA PRO A 430 -0.38 15.59 -20.93
C PRO A 430 -1.84 15.49 -21.37
N GLY A 431 -2.34 16.57 -21.93
CA GLY A 431 -3.67 16.67 -22.50
C GLY A 431 -3.69 16.65 -24.03
N ALA A 432 -4.62 17.40 -24.64
CA ALA A 432 -4.80 17.38 -26.09
C ALA A 432 -4.33 18.69 -26.76
N PHE A 433 -5.18 19.74 -26.80
CA PHE A 433 -4.92 20.99 -27.53
C PHE A 433 -4.58 22.14 -26.57
N THR A 434 -3.98 23.19 -27.11
CA THR A 434 -3.49 24.35 -26.35
C THR A 434 -4.54 25.49 -26.35
N ASN A 435 -5.30 25.65 -25.25
CA ASN A 435 -6.26 26.75 -25.06
C ASN A 435 -5.64 27.90 -24.25
N THR A 436 -4.71 28.62 -24.84
CA THR A 436 -4.02 29.76 -24.21
C THR A 436 -4.98 30.89 -23.84
N ALA A 437 -6.03 31.10 -24.61
CA ALA A 437 -7.02 32.14 -24.35
C ALA A 437 -7.69 31.97 -22.97
N GLU A 438 -8.09 30.76 -22.66
CA GLU A 438 -8.74 30.45 -21.39
C GLU A 438 -7.77 30.50 -20.18
N ALA A 439 -6.49 30.15 -20.41
CA ALA A 439 -5.44 30.33 -19.42
C ALA A 439 -5.22 31.81 -19.08
N LEU A 440 -5.14 32.66 -20.08
CA LEU A 440 -5.00 34.12 -19.92
C LEU A 440 -6.23 34.73 -19.23
N ARG A 441 -7.45 34.29 -19.60
CA ARG A 441 -8.69 34.69 -18.93
C ARG A 441 -8.68 34.31 -17.43
N THR A 442 -8.28 33.08 -17.12
CA THR A 442 -8.19 32.62 -15.75
C THR A 442 -7.16 33.42 -14.97
N ALA A 443 -5.98 33.68 -15.54
CA ALA A 443 -4.96 34.52 -14.92
C ALA A 443 -5.47 35.97 -14.69
N HIS A 444 -6.21 36.53 -15.64
CA HIS A 444 -6.84 37.85 -15.49
C HIS A 444 -7.76 37.90 -14.28
N LEU A 445 -8.68 36.92 -14.14
CA LEU A 445 -9.63 36.88 -13.04
C LEU A 445 -8.93 36.73 -11.68
N LEU A 446 -7.91 35.87 -11.58
CA LEU A 446 -7.13 35.69 -10.36
C LEU A 446 -6.39 36.97 -9.96
N LEU A 447 -5.69 37.60 -10.89
CA LEU A 447 -4.87 38.77 -10.61
C LEU A 447 -5.71 40.06 -10.44
N GLN A 448 -6.83 40.19 -11.15
CA GLN A 448 -7.75 41.33 -11.02
C GLN A 448 -8.38 41.37 -9.62
N SER A 449 -8.77 40.22 -9.09
CA SER A 449 -9.34 40.12 -7.73
C SER A 449 -8.32 40.33 -6.62
N SER A 450 -7.04 40.33 -6.95
CA SER A 450 -5.94 40.39 -5.99
C SER A 450 -5.71 41.80 -5.43
N ARG A 451 -5.49 41.89 -4.12
CA ARG A 451 -5.05 43.12 -3.44
C ARG A 451 -3.53 43.23 -3.31
N ALA A 452 -2.78 42.39 -4.04
CA ALA A 452 -1.33 42.41 -4.01
C ALA A 452 -0.77 43.68 -4.65
N SER A 453 0.26 44.24 -4.03
CA SER A 453 1.00 45.40 -4.58
C SER A 453 1.90 45.01 -5.76
N ARG A 454 2.28 43.76 -5.81
CA ARG A 454 3.10 43.16 -6.87
C ARG A 454 2.38 41.95 -7.46
N ARG A 455 2.14 42.00 -8.77
CA ARG A 455 1.49 40.94 -9.53
C ARG A 455 2.42 40.47 -10.62
N GLU A 456 2.63 39.15 -10.67
CA GLU A 456 3.46 38.54 -11.69
C GLU A 456 2.72 37.41 -12.39
N PHE A 457 2.92 37.33 -13.67
CA PHE A 457 2.36 36.28 -14.53
C PHE A 457 3.49 35.62 -15.34
N PHE A 458 3.57 34.31 -15.23
CA PHE A 458 4.47 33.48 -16.00
C PHE A 458 3.65 32.54 -16.87
N LEU A 459 3.93 32.53 -18.18
CA LEU A 459 3.33 31.60 -19.14
C LEU A 459 4.43 30.71 -19.69
N ILE A 460 4.32 29.40 -19.48
CA ILE A 460 5.20 28.38 -20.04
C ILE A 460 4.43 27.62 -21.09
N THR A 461 4.91 27.64 -22.34
CA THR A 461 4.29 26.95 -23.47
C THR A 461 5.35 26.53 -24.47
N ASP A 462 5.04 25.56 -25.32
CA ASP A 462 5.90 25.15 -26.43
C ASP A 462 5.24 25.31 -27.80
N GLY A 463 4.01 25.88 -27.85
CA GLY A 463 3.23 25.86 -29.05
C GLY A 463 2.36 27.09 -29.33
N LEU A 464 1.56 26.96 -30.38
CA LEU A 464 0.54 27.89 -30.78
C LEU A 464 -0.73 27.69 -29.96
N PRO A 465 -1.55 28.73 -29.76
CA PRO A 465 -2.94 28.55 -29.39
C PRO A 465 -3.67 27.73 -30.46
N GLU A 466 -4.14 26.55 -30.12
CA GLU A 466 -4.82 25.61 -31.03
C GLU A 466 -6.32 25.54 -30.79
N ALA A 467 -6.75 25.95 -29.61
CA ALA A 467 -8.14 25.95 -29.19
C ALA A 467 -8.54 27.26 -28.54
N TYR A 468 -9.84 27.53 -28.55
CA TYR A 468 -10.46 28.66 -27.86
C TYR A 468 -11.84 28.25 -27.33
N THR A 469 -12.33 28.94 -26.33
CA THR A 469 -13.68 28.78 -25.80
C THR A 469 -14.58 29.81 -26.46
N ASP A 470 -15.64 29.37 -27.16
CA ASP A 470 -16.61 30.25 -27.83
C ASP A 470 -17.57 30.92 -26.82
N GLU A 471 -18.47 31.76 -27.32
CA GLU A 471 -19.46 32.46 -26.48
C GLU A 471 -20.44 31.52 -25.77
N ASP A 472 -20.67 30.33 -26.33
CA ASP A 472 -21.52 29.30 -25.74
C ASP A 472 -20.78 28.47 -24.66
N GLY A 473 -19.52 28.76 -24.37
CA GLY A 473 -18.67 28.05 -23.43
C GLY A 473 -18.13 26.71 -23.95
N ARG A 474 -18.19 26.50 -25.29
CA ARG A 474 -17.68 25.27 -25.91
C ARG A 474 -16.27 25.48 -26.42
N VAL A 475 -15.42 24.49 -26.17
CA VAL A 475 -14.06 24.47 -26.70
C VAL A 475 -14.09 24.15 -28.21
N ARG A 476 -13.46 24.99 -29.01
CA ARG A 476 -13.25 24.83 -30.44
C ARG A 476 -11.77 24.65 -30.70
N ALA A 477 -11.40 23.59 -31.38
CA ALA A 477 -10.01 23.26 -31.72
C ALA A 477 -9.82 23.26 -33.26
N GLY A 478 -8.57 23.40 -33.72
CA GLY A 478 -8.17 23.31 -35.10
C GLY A 478 -8.41 24.58 -35.94
N GLN A 479 -8.81 25.70 -35.32
CA GLN A 479 -8.97 27.01 -35.96
C GLN A 479 -7.88 27.96 -35.43
N LEU A 480 -6.64 27.77 -35.89
CA LEU A 480 -5.45 28.43 -35.34
C LEU A 480 -5.56 29.96 -35.34
N ASP A 481 -6.04 30.56 -36.44
CA ASP A 481 -6.19 32.02 -36.53
C ASP A 481 -7.17 32.56 -35.47
N ARG A 482 -8.32 31.92 -35.31
CA ARG A 482 -9.30 32.30 -34.29
C ARG A 482 -8.79 32.06 -32.89
N ALA A 483 -8.13 30.94 -32.67
CA ALA A 483 -7.53 30.64 -31.36
C ALA A 483 -6.49 31.72 -31.00
N MET A 484 -5.70 32.16 -31.96
CA MET A 484 -4.74 33.23 -31.77
C MET A 484 -5.43 34.60 -31.54
N GLU A 485 -6.48 34.94 -32.28
CA GLU A 485 -7.27 36.16 -32.05
C GLU A 485 -7.85 36.22 -30.65
N HIS A 486 -8.46 35.11 -30.19
CA HIS A 486 -8.98 34.99 -28.82
C HIS A 486 -7.87 35.13 -27.79
N ALA A 487 -6.71 34.46 -27.98
CA ALA A 487 -5.58 34.57 -27.08
C ALA A 487 -5.04 36.01 -27.00
N LEU A 488 -4.92 36.72 -28.12
CA LEU A 488 -4.49 38.13 -28.15
C LEU A 488 -5.49 39.04 -27.42
N ALA A 489 -6.80 38.86 -27.65
CA ALA A 489 -7.83 39.61 -26.93
C ALA A 489 -7.75 39.42 -25.41
N ARG A 490 -7.54 38.16 -24.93
CA ARG A 490 -7.36 37.86 -23.52
C ARG A 490 -6.03 38.38 -22.96
N ALA A 491 -4.99 38.45 -23.80
CA ALA A 491 -3.73 39.09 -23.42
C ALA A 491 -3.91 40.60 -23.19
N ASP A 492 -4.67 41.29 -24.08
CA ASP A 492 -5.01 42.69 -23.88
C ASP A 492 -5.80 42.94 -22.59
N GLU A 493 -6.78 42.08 -22.27
CA GLU A 493 -7.52 42.14 -21.00
C GLU A 493 -6.61 41.96 -19.78
N LEU A 494 -5.73 40.96 -19.79
CA LEU A 494 -4.79 40.73 -18.70
C LEU A 494 -3.80 41.89 -18.55
N ALA A 495 -3.37 42.51 -19.63
CA ALA A 495 -2.49 43.68 -19.63
C ALA A 495 -3.13 44.92 -18.94
N THR A 496 -4.45 44.97 -18.76
CA THR A 496 -5.13 46.05 -18.00
C THR A 496 -4.86 45.98 -16.51
N VAL A 497 -4.49 44.81 -15.98
CA VAL A 497 -4.16 44.63 -14.54
C VAL A 497 -2.84 45.34 -14.24
N LYS A 498 -2.87 46.38 -13.43
CA LYS A 498 -1.65 47.16 -13.06
C LYS A 498 -1.45 47.19 -11.56
N PRO A 499 -0.21 47.08 -11.08
CA PRO A 499 0.99 46.72 -11.85
C PRO A 499 1.02 45.21 -12.15
N LEU A 500 1.40 44.87 -13.37
CA LEU A 500 1.61 43.49 -13.79
C LEU A 500 2.99 43.37 -14.44
N LYS A 501 3.75 42.36 -14.04
CA LYS A 501 4.92 41.88 -14.74
C LYS A 501 4.59 40.54 -15.40
N ALA A 502 4.62 40.48 -16.74
CA ALA A 502 4.36 39.26 -17.48
C ALA A 502 5.66 38.73 -18.11
N SER A 503 5.85 37.44 -18.06
CA SER A 503 6.96 36.73 -18.71
C SER A 503 6.43 35.51 -19.43
N ILE A 504 6.71 35.39 -20.71
CA ILE A 504 6.41 34.21 -21.52
C ILE A 504 7.69 33.42 -21.72
N LEU A 505 7.70 32.17 -21.30
CA LEU A 505 8.79 31.24 -21.52
C LEU A 505 8.36 30.24 -22.59
N LEU A 506 8.90 30.44 -23.78
CA LEU A 506 8.69 29.54 -24.90
C LEU A 506 9.76 28.45 -24.88
N LEU A 507 9.34 27.20 -24.72
CA LEU A 507 10.22 26.06 -24.88
C LEU A 507 10.56 25.91 -26.36
N ARG A 508 11.87 25.83 -26.65
CA ARG A 508 12.38 25.78 -28.01
C ARG A 508 11.71 24.70 -28.84
N SER A 509 11.23 25.08 -30.00
CA SER A 509 10.61 24.22 -31.02
C SER A 509 11.32 24.41 -32.36
N GLU A 510 11.19 23.44 -33.26
CA GLU A 510 11.67 23.50 -34.63
C GLU A 510 10.76 24.38 -35.50
N HIS A 511 9.60 24.82 -35.01
CA HIS A 511 8.57 25.56 -35.70
C HIS A 511 8.72 27.07 -35.45
N PRO A 512 9.17 27.87 -36.44
CA PRO A 512 9.37 29.30 -36.26
C PRO A 512 8.08 30.08 -36.00
N GLU A 513 6.93 29.57 -36.44
CA GLU A 513 5.61 30.16 -36.20
C GLU A 513 5.25 30.21 -34.70
N TYR A 514 5.78 29.32 -33.89
CA TYR A 514 5.55 29.31 -32.44
C TYR A 514 6.22 30.50 -31.77
N GLU A 515 7.43 30.85 -32.21
CA GLU A 515 8.12 32.07 -31.75
C GLU A 515 7.36 33.34 -32.14
N VAL A 516 6.84 33.40 -33.37
CA VAL A 516 6.05 34.55 -33.85
C VAL A 516 4.79 34.73 -32.99
N ALA A 517 4.09 33.64 -32.67
CA ALA A 517 2.89 33.70 -31.84
C ALA A 517 3.22 34.14 -30.42
N ALA A 518 4.24 33.53 -29.77
CA ALA A 518 4.67 33.89 -28.43
C ALA A 518 5.13 35.36 -28.35
N ARG A 519 5.81 35.89 -29.40
CA ARG A 519 6.23 37.28 -29.47
C ARG A 519 5.02 38.22 -29.52
N LYS A 520 4.01 37.93 -30.36
CA LYS A 520 2.75 38.72 -30.42
C LYS A 520 2.03 38.72 -29.06
N LEU A 521 1.99 37.59 -28.37
CA LEU A 521 1.39 37.51 -27.04
C LEU A 521 2.18 38.35 -26.00
N ALA A 522 3.52 38.28 -26.04
CA ALA A 522 4.37 39.08 -25.16
C ALA A 522 4.20 40.59 -25.39
N GLU A 523 4.12 41.03 -26.65
CA GLU A 523 3.85 42.42 -27.02
C GLU A 523 2.51 42.91 -26.46
N ARG A 524 1.44 42.11 -26.60
CA ARG A 524 0.11 42.47 -26.08
C ARG A 524 0.07 42.51 -24.56
N LEU A 525 0.75 41.60 -23.91
CA LEU A 525 0.89 41.57 -22.45
C LEU A 525 1.82 42.67 -21.91
N GLN A 526 2.53 43.39 -22.79
CA GLN A 526 3.61 44.30 -22.42
C GLN A 526 4.68 43.57 -21.56
N GLY A 527 4.91 42.32 -21.87
CA GLY A 527 5.76 41.41 -21.14
C GLY A 527 7.04 41.03 -21.84
N GLU A 528 7.82 40.21 -21.24
CA GLU A 528 9.09 39.67 -21.74
C GLU A 528 8.89 38.32 -22.40
N LEU A 529 9.52 38.07 -23.56
CA LEU A 529 9.61 36.74 -24.17
C LEU A 529 11.01 36.15 -23.90
N VAL A 530 11.04 34.95 -23.41
CA VAL A 530 12.25 34.15 -23.19
C VAL A 530 12.11 32.84 -23.97
N ILE A 531 13.08 32.55 -24.82
CA ILE A 531 13.15 31.27 -25.54
C ILE A 531 14.21 30.46 -24.84
N THR A 532 13.83 29.28 -24.34
CA THR A 532 14.72 28.43 -23.51
C THR A 532 14.57 26.97 -23.89
N ASP A 533 15.59 26.21 -23.59
CA ASP A 533 15.55 24.75 -23.64
C ASP A 533 14.93 24.18 -22.35
N PRO A 534 14.28 23.01 -22.39
CA PRO A 534 13.67 22.41 -21.20
C PRO A 534 14.64 22.28 -20.02
N GLN A 535 15.90 22.01 -20.29
CA GLN A 535 16.96 21.83 -19.28
C GLN A 535 17.27 23.12 -18.49
N HIS A 536 17.11 24.29 -19.09
CA HIS A 536 17.44 25.58 -18.47
C HIS A 536 16.19 26.36 -17.99
N LEU A 537 15.01 25.76 -18.12
CA LEU A 537 13.75 26.44 -17.80
C LEU A 537 13.68 26.91 -16.34
N GLY A 538 14.17 26.11 -15.40
CA GLY A 538 14.18 26.46 -13.97
C GLY A 538 15.06 27.66 -13.66
N VAL A 539 16.26 27.67 -14.21
CA VAL A 539 17.19 28.82 -14.08
C VAL A 539 16.58 30.09 -14.68
N GLU A 540 15.99 30.01 -15.88
CA GLU A 540 15.36 31.17 -16.53
C GLU A 540 14.18 31.72 -15.73
N LEU A 541 13.33 30.86 -15.15
CA LEU A 541 12.25 31.26 -14.25
C LEU A 541 12.79 31.98 -13.02
N LEU A 542 13.83 31.43 -12.36
CA LEU A 542 14.44 32.03 -11.19
C LEU A 542 15.10 33.40 -11.52
N ILE A 543 15.80 33.54 -12.66
CA ILE A 543 16.36 34.81 -13.13
C ILE A 543 15.26 35.87 -13.27
N ARG A 544 14.13 35.54 -13.88
CA ARG A 544 13.02 36.48 -14.09
C ARG A 544 12.35 36.87 -12.79
N TRP A 545 12.18 35.89 -11.90
CA TRP A 545 11.66 36.15 -10.55
C TRP A 545 12.58 37.09 -9.76
N VAL A 546 13.88 36.79 -9.68
CA VAL A 546 14.87 37.61 -8.95
C VAL A 546 15.03 38.98 -9.61
N GLY A 547 15.21 39.03 -10.93
CA GLY A 547 15.34 40.28 -11.71
C GLY A 547 14.12 41.18 -11.59
N GLY A 548 12.92 40.59 -11.48
CA GLY A 548 11.68 41.33 -11.21
C GLY A 548 11.70 42.07 -9.88
N THR A 549 12.28 41.44 -8.85
CA THR A 549 12.44 42.09 -7.54
C THR A 549 13.40 43.30 -7.60
N GLU A 550 14.40 43.26 -8.47
CA GLU A 550 15.36 44.36 -8.64
C GLU A 550 14.81 45.51 -9.51
N THR A 551 14.01 45.23 -10.56
CA THR A 551 13.47 46.24 -11.46
C THR A 551 12.43 47.15 -10.79
N ILE A 552 11.64 46.61 -9.87
CA ILE A 552 10.71 47.39 -9.01
C ILE A 552 11.49 48.32 -8.07
N ARG A 553 12.69 47.95 -7.64
CA ARG A 553 13.58 48.79 -6.83
C ARG A 553 14.24 49.92 -7.64
N ARG A 554 14.28 49.83 -8.96
CA ARG A 554 14.78 50.84 -9.89
C ARG A 554 13.71 51.74 -10.50
N ALA A 555 12.49 51.77 -9.96
CA ALA A 555 11.51 52.77 -10.31
C ALA A 555 12.12 54.19 -10.09
N PRO A 556 11.90 55.14 -10.99
CA PRO A 556 12.77 56.29 -11.15
C PRO A 556 12.84 57.15 -9.88
N ALA A 557 14.02 57.68 -9.63
CA ALA A 557 14.37 58.62 -8.57
C ALA A 557 13.57 59.92 -8.56
N SER A 558 12.48 60.04 -9.33
CA SER A 558 11.60 61.19 -9.39
C SER A 558 10.41 61.15 -8.42
N ALA A 559 10.15 60.04 -7.76
CA ALA A 559 9.28 60.04 -6.58
C ALA A 559 10.14 60.41 -5.38
N GLN A 560 10.29 61.68 -5.13
CA GLN A 560 10.83 62.21 -3.88
C GLN A 560 10.02 61.62 -2.73
N VAL A 561 10.50 60.56 -2.15
CA VAL A 561 10.07 60.12 -0.81
C VAL A 561 10.43 61.28 0.12
N PRO A 562 9.50 61.84 0.88
CA PRO A 562 9.83 62.90 1.79
C PRO A 562 10.88 62.36 2.78
N ILE A 563 12.09 62.92 2.72
CA ILE A 563 13.10 62.69 3.73
C ILE A 563 12.49 63.19 5.03
N VAL A 564 12.04 62.29 5.89
CA VAL A 564 11.68 62.63 7.27
C VAL A 564 12.99 63.10 7.91
N ARG A 565 13.23 64.42 7.91
CA ARG A 565 14.29 65.03 8.68
C ARG A 565 14.11 64.66 10.15
N PRO A 566 15.15 64.24 10.83
CA PRO A 566 15.05 64.05 12.25
C PRO A 566 14.55 65.37 12.90
N PRO A 567 13.73 65.32 13.96
CA PRO A 567 13.22 66.52 14.59
C PRO A 567 14.38 67.47 14.95
N PRO A 568 14.23 68.79 14.74
CA PRO A 568 15.32 69.75 15.00
C PRO A 568 15.80 69.58 16.41
N GLY A 569 17.09 69.39 16.54
CA GLY A 569 17.74 69.20 17.83
C GLY A 569 17.44 70.34 18.76
N THR A 570 17.14 70.05 20.01
CA THR A 570 16.98 70.96 21.15
C THR A 570 18.01 72.08 21.12
N PRO A 571 17.58 73.34 21.33
CA PRO A 571 18.47 74.49 21.22
C PRO A 571 19.64 74.37 22.21
N LYS A 572 20.86 74.49 21.69
CA LYS A 572 22.07 74.56 22.51
C LYS A 572 21.93 75.66 23.52
N ALA A 573 22.00 75.37 24.82
CA ALA A 573 22.07 76.31 25.91
C ALA A 573 23.16 77.34 25.65
N ARG A 574 22.80 78.63 25.52
CA ARG A 574 23.66 79.78 25.41
C ARG A 574 24.57 79.82 26.66
N LYS A 575 25.87 79.64 26.47
CA LYS A 575 26.87 80.00 27.48
C LYS A 575 26.81 81.49 27.72
N ARG A 576 26.33 81.92 28.93
CA ARG A 576 26.47 83.28 29.42
C ARG A 576 27.97 83.53 29.61
N LYS A 577 28.53 84.47 28.83
CA LYS A 577 29.79 85.12 29.12
C LYS A 577 29.62 85.96 30.41
N ALA A 578 30.29 85.60 31.46
CA ALA A 578 30.43 86.46 32.63
C ALA A 578 31.48 87.54 32.30
N ASP A 579 31.01 88.75 32.18
CA ASP A 579 31.86 89.94 32.21
C ASP A 579 32.48 90.14 33.62
N ARG A 580 33.77 89.88 33.73
CA ARG A 580 34.56 90.37 34.80
C ARG A 580 35.04 91.76 34.38
N ARG A 581 34.48 92.80 34.90
CA ARG A 581 35.14 94.08 35.02
C ARG A 581 35.72 94.18 36.40
N MET A 582 36.95 94.36 36.39
CA MET A 582 37.85 94.75 37.47
C MET A 582 37.69 96.23 37.85
N GLY A 583 37.74 96.46 39.03
CA GLY A 583 38.07 97.79 39.62
C GLY A 583 39.18 97.61 40.63
N GLY A 584 40.19 98.35 40.45
CA GLY A 584 41.27 98.51 41.38
C GLY A 584 42.58 97.96 41.01
#